data_01dcf1d37443588679e99244abb9f8d1
#
_entry.id   01dcf1d37443588679e99244abb9f8d1
#
_cell.length_a   1.000
_cell.length_b   1.000
_cell.length_c   1.000
_cell.angle_alpha   90.00
_cell.angle_beta   90.00
_cell.angle_gamma   90.00
#
_symmetry.space_group_name_H-M   'P 1'
#
loop_
_entity.id
_entity.type
_entity.pdbx_description
1 polymer ?
#
loop_
_entity_poly.entity_id
_entity_poly.type
_entity_poly.pdbx_seq_one_letter_code
_entity_poly.pdbx_strand_id
1 'polypeptide(L)'
;KNGYKSPGEWVRNVYLKPAGISIKDAAQRLGVARQTFSAFLNGRITATPKLTARLEQVFGVSVQTLREMQASTAPMAGKTTARSTENIQRYVPPYLEIRAGDLVRWADTVEARTRLAVLLRILIHSTGCGLLQVDFPGGDEAERPGWDGWVESDEGTPWIPGGTSGWEFGVGSDCRRKAEKDFKKRTEKTTAEQRQSITYVFVTLRRWQTKNAWADEKKQEQLWRDVRVYDASDLEQWLEQSLPGQLWLAELWQRPTKGVRTLSQCRHEWAAMTKPAMSNCFFDDRVTLHHADFLLWLQDETADQPFVIETETIEAGLAFLACVVTQTTNSGVQDGLMVFDTPEALTSLGSGHADFVG
;
A
#
# COMPACT_ATOMS: atom_id res chain seq x y z
N LYS A 1 15.91 19.06 33.78
CA LYS A 1 16.71 17.98 33.14
C LYS A 1 16.38 16.69 33.87
N ASN A 2 15.49 15.87 33.28
CA ASN A 2 15.08 14.60 33.86
C ASN A 2 16.21 13.58 33.63
N GLY A 3 16.79 13.05 34.72
CA GLY A 3 17.94 12.15 34.71
C GLY A 3 17.68 10.72 34.19
N TYR A 4 16.66 10.52 33.35
CA TYR A 4 16.29 9.22 32.79
C TYR A 4 16.88 9.04 31.40
N LYS A 5 17.40 7.83 31.10
CA LYS A 5 18.08 7.50 29.84
C LYS A 5 17.11 7.24 28.66
N SER A 6 15.85 6.97 28.94
CA SER A 6 14.83 6.73 27.93
C SER A 6 13.43 7.07 28.43
N PRO A 7 12.47 7.35 27.52
CA PRO A 7 11.05 7.54 27.86
C PRO A 7 10.45 6.35 28.59
N GLY A 8 10.85 5.13 28.22
CA GLY A 8 10.40 3.90 28.88
C GLY A 8 10.91 3.78 30.31
N GLU A 9 12.17 4.14 30.57
CA GLU A 9 12.73 4.17 31.90
C GLU A 9 12.02 5.20 32.79
N TRP A 10 11.69 6.35 32.26
CA TRP A 10 10.91 7.38 32.94
C TRP A 10 9.50 6.88 33.32
N VAL A 11 8.77 6.29 32.37
CA VAL A 11 7.44 5.72 32.65
C VAL A 11 7.53 4.65 33.73
N ARG A 12 8.53 3.78 33.70
CA ARG A 12 8.73 2.74 34.70
C ARG A 12 8.94 3.33 36.08
N ASN A 13 9.80 4.35 36.22
CA ASN A 13 10.21 4.88 37.50
C ASN A 13 9.21 5.89 38.09
N VAL A 14 8.50 6.64 37.25
CA VAL A 14 7.58 7.70 37.70
C VAL A 14 6.16 7.17 37.89
N TYR A 15 5.71 6.21 37.08
CA TYR A 15 4.32 5.75 37.08
C TYR A 15 4.16 4.31 37.61
N LEU A 16 4.96 3.36 37.15
CA LEU A 16 4.72 1.95 37.49
C LEU A 16 5.27 1.58 38.85
N LYS A 17 6.52 1.95 39.17
CA LYS A 17 7.14 1.60 40.45
C LYS A 17 6.42 2.24 41.64
N PRO A 18 6.10 3.54 41.63
CA PRO A 18 5.40 4.15 42.77
C PRO A 18 4.01 3.58 43.00
N ALA A 19 3.33 3.16 41.88
CA ALA A 19 2.01 2.55 41.94
C ALA A 19 2.05 1.04 42.25
N GLY A 20 3.22 0.40 42.35
CA GLY A 20 3.36 -1.02 42.62
C GLY A 20 2.85 -1.91 41.47
N ILE A 21 2.74 -1.36 40.25
CA ILE A 21 2.14 -2.05 39.10
C ILE A 21 3.21 -2.91 38.42
N SER A 22 2.93 -4.22 38.28
CA SER A 22 3.82 -5.12 37.52
C SER A 22 3.79 -4.83 36.02
N ILE A 23 4.88 -5.17 35.29
CA ILE A 23 4.94 -5.02 33.84
C ILE A 23 3.83 -5.83 33.14
N LYS A 24 3.46 -6.99 33.73
CA LYS A 24 2.38 -7.82 33.21
C LYS A 24 1.02 -7.12 33.32
N ASP A 25 0.72 -6.57 34.50
CA ASP A 25 -0.56 -5.91 34.76
C ASP A 25 -0.67 -4.58 33.99
N ALA A 26 0.45 -3.85 33.86
CA ALA A 26 0.48 -2.65 33.04
C ALA A 26 0.26 -2.93 31.57
N ALA A 27 0.90 -3.96 31.02
CA ALA A 27 0.71 -4.37 29.64
C ALA A 27 -0.75 -4.81 29.36
N GLN A 28 -1.34 -5.54 30.30
CA GLN A 28 -2.74 -5.96 30.23
C GLN A 28 -3.71 -4.75 30.24
N ARG A 29 -3.48 -3.77 31.12
CA ARG A 29 -4.30 -2.53 31.18
C ARG A 29 -4.16 -1.66 29.94
N LEU A 30 -2.96 -1.66 29.33
CA LEU A 30 -2.68 -0.95 28.09
C LEU A 30 -3.16 -1.71 26.84
N GLY A 31 -3.59 -2.98 26.97
CA GLY A 31 -3.97 -3.82 25.83
C GLY A 31 -2.79 -4.04 24.86
N VAL A 32 -1.57 -4.25 25.38
CA VAL A 32 -0.38 -4.51 24.57
C VAL A 32 0.33 -5.78 25.04
N ALA A 33 1.04 -6.44 24.15
CA ALA A 33 1.82 -7.61 24.50
C ALA A 33 2.88 -7.27 25.56
N ARG A 34 3.04 -8.11 26.61
CA ARG A 34 4.01 -7.91 27.67
C ARG A 34 5.44 -7.72 27.14
N GLN A 35 5.80 -8.45 26.09
CA GLN A 35 7.13 -8.36 25.47
C GLN A 35 7.37 -6.98 24.84
N THR A 36 6.39 -6.46 24.09
CA THR A 36 6.42 -5.13 23.46
C THR A 36 6.53 -4.04 24.53
N PHE A 37 5.70 -4.11 25.57
CA PHE A 37 5.76 -3.13 26.65
C PHE A 37 7.07 -3.20 27.43
N SER A 38 7.59 -4.39 27.69
CA SER A 38 8.91 -4.58 28.31
C SER A 38 10.04 -4.03 27.43
N ALA A 39 9.98 -4.20 26.12
CA ALA A 39 10.96 -3.64 25.19
C ALA A 39 10.95 -2.10 25.20
N PHE A 40 9.77 -1.48 25.26
CA PHE A 40 9.61 -0.03 25.43
C PHE A 40 10.22 0.45 26.76
N LEU A 41 9.86 -0.18 27.88
CA LEU A 41 10.36 0.18 29.19
C LEU A 41 11.89 0.05 29.34
N ASN A 42 12.51 -0.81 28.52
CA ASN A 42 13.96 -1.00 28.47
C ASN A 42 14.65 -0.12 27.41
N GLY A 43 13.91 0.78 26.75
CA GLY A 43 14.44 1.67 25.72
C GLY A 43 14.87 0.98 24.42
N ARG A 44 14.42 -0.26 24.19
CA ARG A 44 14.75 -1.04 22.98
C ARG A 44 13.87 -0.66 21.78
N ILE A 45 12.69 -0.11 22.04
CA ILE A 45 11.77 0.45 21.05
C ILE A 45 11.25 1.80 21.52
N THR A 46 10.86 2.66 20.60
CA THR A 46 10.18 3.94 20.86
C THR A 46 8.68 3.71 21.07
N ALA A 47 8.01 4.63 21.78
CA ALA A 47 6.56 4.57 21.89
C ALA A 47 5.91 4.93 20.57
N THR A 48 5.09 4.04 20.06
CA THR A 48 4.21 4.34 18.92
C THR A 48 3.13 5.36 19.32
N PRO A 49 2.54 6.13 18.39
CA PRO A 49 1.43 7.04 18.71
C PRO A 49 0.29 6.36 19.47
N LYS A 50 -0.02 5.11 19.15
CA LYS A 50 -1.03 4.28 19.82
C LYS A 50 -0.65 3.95 21.26
N LEU A 51 0.61 3.55 21.51
CA LEU A 51 1.09 3.28 22.87
C LEU A 51 1.13 4.56 23.69
N THR A 52 1.51 5.68 23.09
CA THR A 52 1.54 7.00 23.75
C THR A 52 0.15 7.44 24.20
N ALA A 53 -0.87 7.33 23.33
CA ALA A 53 -2.25 7.64 23.68
C ALA A 53 -2.81 6.75 24.80
N ARG A 54 -2.49 5.45 24.77
CA ARG A 54 -2.91 4.51 25.84
C ARG A 54 -2.20 4.78 27.18
N LEU A 55 -0.93 5.16 27.16
CA LEU A 55 -0.20 5.57 28.36
C LEU A 55 -0.82 6.81 29.00
N GLU A 56 -1.28 7.76 28.19
CA GLU A 56 -2.01 8.93 28.68
C GLU A 56 -3.35 8.54 29.28
N GLN A 57 -4.14 7.75 28.57
CA GLN A 57 -5.49 7.35 28.97
C GLN A 57 -5.49 6.49 30.25
N VAL A 58 -4.54 5.55 30.39
CA VAL A 58 -4.53 4.56 31.47
C VAL A 58 -3.74 5.02 32.67
N PHE A 59 -2.64 5.74 32.46
CA PHE A 59 -1.70 6.14 33.52
C PHE A 59 -1.52 7.65 33.66
N GLY A 60 -2.24 8.47 32.84
CA GLY A 60 -2.12 9.92 32.86
C GLY A 60 -0.74 10.44 32.43
N VAL A 61 -0.02 9.68 31.62
CA VAL A 61 1.31 10.04 31.12
C VAL A 61 1.17 11.13 30.07
N SER A 62 1.79 12.31 30.30
CA SER A 62 1.73 13.40 29.32
C SER A 62 2.36 13.02 27.98
N VAL A 63 1.55 13.03 26.92
CA VAL A 63 1.99 12.78 25.52
C VAL A 63 3.08 13.77 25.12
N GLN A 64 2.95 15.03 25.53
CA GLN A 64 3.92 16.05 25.19
C GLN A 64 5.28 15.79 25.86
N THR A 65 5.28 15.40 27.13
CA THR A 65 6.52 15.03 27.84
C THR A 65 7.19 13.82 27.23
N LEU A 66 6.42 12.80 26.82
CA LEU A 66 6.96 11.63 26.12
C LEU A 66 7.60 12.01 24.77
N ARG A 67 6.96 12.89 23.99
CA ARG A 67 7.50 13.37 22.70
C ARG A 67 8.77 14.20 22.90
N GLU A 68 8.80 15.10 23.88
CA GLU A 68 9.99 15.92 24.20
C GLU A 68 11.16 15.04 24.65
N MET A 69 10.91 14.00 25.44
CA MET A 69 11.93 13.04 25.84
C MET A 69 12.41 12.17 24.69
N GLN A 70 11.55 11.79 23.76
CA GLN A 70 11.93 11.07 22.54
C GLN A 70 12.78 11.95 21.63
N ALA A 71 12.46 13.22 21.48
CA ALA A 71 13.25 14.18 20.72
C ALA A 71 14.61 14.50 21.37
N SER A 72 14.69 14.50 22.71
CA SER A 72 15.92 14.79 23.45
C SER A 72 16.85 13.59 23.63
N THR A 73 16.34 12.37 23.45
CA THR A 73 17.13 11.12 23.48
C THR A 73 17.71 10.74 22.11
N ALA A 74 17.42 11.52 21.06
CA ALA A 74 18.13 11.40 19.81
C ALA A 74 19.62 11.79 20.03
N PRO A 75 20.59 10.93 19.68
CA PRO A 75 22.00 11.24 19.90
C PRO A 75 22.37 12.50 19.12
N MET A 76 22.96 13.49 19.80
CA MET A 76 23.59 14.66 19.19
C MET A 76 24.60 14.17 18.16
N ALA A 77 24.27 14.35 16.88
CA ALA A 77 25.09 13.96 15.76
C ALA A 77 26.41 14.74 15.76
N GLY A 78 27.48 14.10 16.24
CA GLY A 78 28.81 14.34 15.72
C GLY A 78 28.79 14.05 14.22
N LYS A 79 29.43 14.90 13.42
CA LYS A 79 29.59 14.74 11.97
C LYS A 79 30.20 13.38 11.62
N THR A 80 29.41 12.39 11.54
CA THR A 80 29.60 11.15 10.83
C THR A 80 28.40 11.06 9.92
N THR A 81 28.64 10.97 8.64
CA THR A 81 27.63 10.77 7.60
C THR A 81 26.42 10.04 8.16
N ALA A 82 25.30 10.75 8.24
CA ALA A 82 24.02 10.15 8.53
C ALA A 82 23.82 9.05 7.47
N ARG A 83 24.17 7.81 7.83
CA ARG A 83 23.42 6.68 7.34
C ARG A 83 22.03 6.91 7.92
N SER A 84 21.14 7.47 7.12
CA SER A 84 19.74 7.18 7.22
C SER A 84 19.68 5.69 7.57
N THR A 85 19.11 5.35 8.69
CA THR A 85 18.44 4.06 8.86
C THR A 85 17.23 4.15 7.93
N GLU A 86 17.49 4.26 6.62
CA GLU A 86 16.65 3.69 5.62
C GLU A 86 16.40 2.29 6.16
N ASN A 87 15.14 1.97 6.40
CA ASN A 87 14.68 0.61 6.35
C ASN A 87 15.33 0.04 5.09
N ILE A 88 16.46 -0.65 5.25
CA ILE A 88 16.98 -1.53 4.22
C ILE A 88 15.90 -2.59 4.19
N GLN A 89 14.88 -2.33 3.40
CA GLN A 89 13.87 -3.28 3.03
C GLN A 89 14.70 -4.47 2.53
N ARG A 90 14.77 -5.55 3.34
CA ARG A 90 15.50 -6.75 2.95
C ARG A 90 14.95 -7.10 1.57
N TYR A 91 15.83 -7.20 0.59
CA TYR A 91 15.43 -7.70 -0.72
C TYR A 91 14.72 -9.02 -0.51
N VAL A 92 13.44 -9.02 -0.81
CA VAL A 92 12.60 -10.20 -0.82
C VAL A 92 12.44 -10.54 -2.28
N PRO A 93 12.83 -11.76 -2.68
CA PRO A 93 12.55 -12.20 -4.04
C PRO A 93 11.07 -12.04 -4.33
N PRO A 94 10.69 -11.47 -5.48
CA PRO A 94 9.28 -11.32 -5.83
C PRO A 94 8.61 -12.69 -5.85
N TYR A 95 7.42 -12.78 -5.27
CA TYR A 95 6.66 -14.04 -5.20
C TYR A 95 6.44 -14.64 -6.59
N LEU A 96 6.09 -13.78 -7.55
CA LEU A 96 6.00 -14.11 -8.97
C LEU A 96 7.01 -13.28 -9.76
N GLU A 97 7.68 -13.91 -10.71
CA GLU A 97 8.63 -13.20 -11.57
C GLU A 97 7.90 -12.48 -12.70
N ILE A 98 7.73 -11.16 -12.57
CA ILE A 98 7.28 -10.26 -13.64
C ILE A 98 8.48 -9.41 -14.04
N ARG A 99 8.98 -9.60 -15.24
CA ARG A 99 10.18 -8.92 -15.74
C ARG A 99 9.82 -7.73 -16.64
N ALA A 100 10.69 -6.72 -16.71
CA ALA A 100 10.54 -5.60 -17.63
C ALA A 100 10.34 -6.07 -19.10
N GLY A 101 10.98 -7.18 -19.49
CA GLY A 101 10.77 -7.79 -20.79
C GLY A 101 9.34 -8.30 -21.01
N ASP A 102 8.65 -8.76 -19.98
CA ASP A 102 7.23 -9.15 -20.05
C ASP A 102 6.34 -7.93 -20.29
N LEU A 103 6.61 -6.85 -19.54
CA LEU A 103 5.89 -5.58 -19.68
C LEU A 103 6.06 -4.98 -21.08
N VAL A 104 7.29 -5.03 -21.62
CA VAL A 104 7.56 -4.57 -23.00
C VAL A 104 6.78 -5.38 -24.03
N ARG A 105 6.72 -6.72 -23.89
CA ARG A 105 5.89 -7.56 -24.76
C ARG A 105 4.41 -7.26 -24.63
N TRP A 106 3.94 -7.07 -23.41
CA TRP A 106 2.56 -6.69 -23.15
C TRP A 106 2.20 -5.35 -23.81
N ALA A 107 3.12 -4.39 -23.80
CA ALA A 107 2.93 -3.09 -24.45
C ALA A 107 2.58 -3.17 -25.95
N ASP A 108 2.88 -4.29 -26.63
CA ASP A 108 2.55 -4.50 -28.04
C ASP A 108 1.09 -4.97 -28.24
N THR A 109 0.39 -5.31 -27.17
CA THR A 109 -1.01 -5.75 -27.21
C THR A 109 -1.98 -4.57 -27.18
N VAL A 110 -3.17 -4.76 -27.77
CA VAL A 110 -4.26 -3.78 -27.68
C VAL A 110 -4.74 -3.64 -26.21
N GLU A 111 -4.74 -4.73 -25.49
CA GLU A 111 -5.17 -4.81 -24.10
C GLU A 111 -4.36 -3.91 -23.17
N ALA A 112 -3.04 -3.79 -23.38
CA ALA A 112 -2.18 -2.95 -22.56
C ALA A 112 -2.63 -1.48 -22.52
N ARG A 113 -3.25 -0.97 -23.61
CA ARG A 113 -3.71 0.42 -23.70
C ARG A 113 -4.83 0.73 -22.70
N THR A 114 -5.73 -0.23 -22.49
CA THR A 114 -6.90 -0.06 -21.62
C THR A 114 -6.65 -0.58 -20.20
N ARG A 115 -5.67 -1.48 -20.04
CA ARG A 115 -5.39 -2.15 -18.78
C ARG A 115 -4.23 -1.57 -17.99
N LEU A 116 -3.38 -0.72 -18.58
CA LEU A 116 -2.28 -0.07 -17.85
C LEU A 116 -2.79 0.81 -16.70
N ALA A 117 -3.90 1.52 -16.89
CA ALA A 117 -4.56 2.29 -15.85
C ALA A 117 -4.95 1.41 -14.64
N VAL A 118 -5.47 0.22 -14.91
CA VAL A 118 -5.86 -0.75 -13.85
C VAL A 118 -4.62 -1.23 -13.10
N LEU A 119 -3.55 -1.59 -13.81
CA LEU A 119 -2.29 -1.98 -13.17
C LEU A 119 -1.74 -0.88 -12.26
N LEU A 120 -1.68 0.36 -12.76
CA LEU A 120 -1.19 1.50 -11.96
C LEU A 120 -2.05 1.73 -10.72
N ARG A 121 -3.37 1.62 -10.83
CA ARG A 121 -4.27 1.72 -9.68
C ARG A 121 -3.99 0.64 -8.64
N ILE A 122 -3.81 -0.63 -9.05
CA ILE A 122 -3.46 -1.73 -8.15
C ILE A 122 -2.11 -1.48 -7.45
N LEU A 123 -1.10 -1.06 -8.20
CA LEU A 123 0.22 -0.73 -7.65
C LEU A 123 0.13 0.39 -6.62
N ILE A 124 -0.62 1.46 -6.92
CA ILE A 124 -0.79 2.60 -6.02
C ILE A 124 -1.52 2.17 -4.75
N HIS A 125 -2.63 1.44 -4.85
CA HIS A 125 -3.38 0.99 -3.68
C HIS A 125 -2.60 0.01 -2.80
N SER A 126 -1.80 -0.87 -3.40
CA SER A 126 -1.05 -1.90 -2.66
C SER A 126 0.27 -1.40 -2.04
N THR A 127 0.80 -0.26 -2.49
CA THR A 127 2.10 0.25 -2.03
C THR A 127 2.05 1.69 -1.55
N GLY A 128 0.89 2.34 -1.63
CA GLY A 128 0.70 3.73 -1.20
C GLY A 128 0.42 3.83 0.30
N CYS A 129 0.83 4.95 0.88
CA CYS A 129 0.54 5.32 2.26
C CYS A 129 -0.22 6.64 2.26
N GLY A 130 -1.21 6.79 3.16
CA GLY A 130 -1.94 8.05 3.30
C GLY A 130 -2.67 8.49 2.02
N LEU A 131 -3.20 7.55 1.24
CA LEU A 131 -3.91 7.85 0.01
C LEU A 131 -5.25 8.53 0.32
N LEU A 132 -5.46 9.73 -0.22
CA LEU A 132 -6.69 10.50 -0.09
C LEU A 132 -7.59 10.34 -1.31
N GLN A 133 -6.99 10.35 -2.50
CA GLN A 133 -7.69 10.16 -3.76
C GLN A 133 -6.83 9.40 -4.75
N VAL A 134 -7.43 8.42 -5.43
CA VAL A 134 -6.82 7.68 -6.54
C VAL A 134 -7.85 7.55 -7.67
N ASP A 135 -7.59 8.16 -8.81
CA ASP A 135 -8.47 8.12 -10.00
C ASP A 135 -7.64 7.72 -11.23
N PHE A 136 -7.84 6.51 -11.71
CA PHE A 136 -7.25 5.99 -12.93
C PHE A 136 -8.36 5.34 -13.75
N PRO A 137 -9.02 6.10 -14.61
CA PRO A 137 -10.08 5.56 -15.47
C PRO A 137 -9.50 4.49 -16.40
N GLY A 138 -10.10 3.32 -16.39
CA GLY A 138 -9.69 2.18 -17.22
C GLY A 138 -10.83 1.66 -18.09
N GLY A 139 -10.52 0.78 -19.03
CA GLY A 139 -11.51 0.22 -19.94
C GLY A 139 -12.05 1.28 -20.91
N ASP A 140 -13.38 1.35 -21.04
CA ASP A 140 -14.06 2.26 -21.96
C ASP A 140 -13.91 3.74 -21.59
N GLU A 141 -13.58 4.03 -20.33
CA GLU A 141 -13.36 5.40 -19.83
C GLU A 141 -11.93 5.91 -20.03
N ALA A 142 -11.01 5.09 -20.56
CA ALA A 142 -9.61 5.47 -20.77
C ALA A 142 -9.41 6.66 -21.75
N GLU A 143 -10.44 7.02 -22.51
CA GLU A 143 -10.41 8.16 -23.45
C GLU A 143 -11.06 9.45 -22.89
N ARG A 144 -11.34 9.51 -21.58
CA ARG A 144 -11.91 10.72 -20.96
C ARG A 144 -10.99 11.92 -21.14
N PRO A 145 -11.56 13.13 -21.42
CA PRO A 145 -10.77 14.36 -21.38
C PRO A 145 -10.25 14.62 -19.95
N GLY A 146 -8.97 14.86 -19.81
CA GLY A 146 -8.38 15.09 -18.50
C GLY A 146 -7.04 14.36 -18.36
N TRP A 147 -6.56 14.21 -17.14
CA TRP A 147 -5.41 13.39 -16.79
C TRP A 147 -5.72 11.91 -17.00
N ASP A 148 -4.71 11.14 -17.42
CA ASP A 148 -4.85 9.69 -17.52
C ASP A 148 -4.92 9.05 -16.11
N GLY A 149 -4.38 9.73 -15.09
CA GLY A 149 -4.50 9.36 -13.69
C GLY A 149 -4.30 10.55 -12.75
N TRP A 150 -4.87 10.45 -11.54
CA TRP A 150 -4.77 11.46 -10.50
C TRP A 150 -4.60 10.82 -9.13
N VAL A 151 -3.64 11.32 -8.35
CA VAL A 151 -3.41 10.85 -6.99
C VAL A 151 -3.22 12.01 -6.03
N GLU A 152 -3.87 11.92 -4.88
CA GLU A 152 -3.62 12.76 -3.71
C GLU A 152 -3.23 11.86 -2.53
N SER A 153 -2.09 12.16 -1.91
CA SER A 153 -1.54 11.38 -0.80
C SER A 153 -0.89 12.29 0.22
N ASP A 154 -1.16 12.08 1.51
CA ASP A 154 -0.50 12.83 2.58
C ASP A 154 0.98 12.45 2.69
N GLU A 155 1.32 11.20 2.39
CA GLU A 155 2.69 10.67 2.50
C GLU A 155 3.20 10.22 1.12
N GLY A 156 4.47 10.51 0.84
CA GLY A 156 5.13 10.03 -0.37
C GLY A 156 5.81 8.68 -0.14
N THR A 157 5.82 7.84 -1.18
CA THR A 157 6.64 6.64 -1.26
C THR A 157 7.69 6.80 -2.37
N PRO A 158 8.64 5.88 -2.54
CA PRO A 158 9.56 5.95 -3.69
C PRO A 158 8.84 6.05 -5.03
N TRP A 159 7.66 5.44 -5.15
CA TRP A 159 6.87 5.38 -6.38
C TRP A 159 5.77 6.45 -6.46
N ILE A 160 5.16 6.80 -5.34
CA ILE A 160 4.00 7.70 -5.29
C ILE A 160 4.45 9.03 -4.68
N PRO A 161 4.32 10.16 -5.40
CA PRO A 161 4.64 11.47 -4.84
C PRO A 161 3.72 11.82 -3.67
N GLY A 162 4.25 12.41 -2.60
CA GLY A 162 3.43 13.04 -1.57
C GLY A 162 2.80 14.33 -2.07
N GLY A 163 1.59 14.64 -1.63
CA GLY A 163 0.75 15.72 -2.14
C GLY A 163 0.03 15.29 -3.42
N THR A 164 -0.28 16.26 -4.27
CA THR A 164 -1.03 16.06 -5.52
C THR A 164 -0.11 15.66 -6.66
N SER A 165 -0.49 14.65 -7.45
CA SER A 165 0.22 14.24 -8.66
C SER A 165 -0.73 13.94 -9.82
N GLY A 166 -0.38 14.44 -10.99
CA GLY A 166 -1.08 14.18 -12.25
C GLY A 166 -0.26 13.22 -13.12
N TRP A 167 -0.91 12.18 -13.62
CA TRP A 167 -0.29 11.06 -14.31
C TRP A 167 -0.71 11.01 -15.77
N GLU A 168 0.30 10.83 -16.63
CA GLU A 168 0.14 10.51 -18.05
C GLU A 168 0.88 9.23 -18.34
N PHE A 169 0.36 8.40 -19.22
CA PHE A 169 1.03 7.15 -19.55
C PHE A 169 0.78 6.72 -21.00
N GLY A 170 1.60 5.78 -21.46
CA GLY A 170 1.47 5.26 -22.81
C GLY A 170 2.28 4.01 -23.07
N VAL A 171 1.79 3.21 -24.03
CA VAL A 171 2.38 1.92 -24.42
C VAL A 171 3.13 1.99 -25.76
N GLY A 172 3.07 3.13 -26.45
CA GLY A 172 3.69 3.32 -27.76
C GLY A 172 5.21 3.16 -27.75
N SER A 173 5.79 2.72 -28.87
CA SER A 173 7.24 2.51 -29.00
C SER A 173 8.07 3.79 -28.86
N ASP A 174 7.54 4.92 -29.34
CA ASP A 174 8.18 6.23 -29.19
C ASP A 174 7.67 6.91 -27.90
N CYS A 175 8.14 6.40 -26.76
CA CYS A 175 7.74 6.89 -25.44
C CYS A 175 8.21 8.34 -25.20
N ARG A 176 9.40 8.73 -25.71
CA ARG A 176 9.91 10.10 -25.56
C ARG A 176 9.00 11.11 -26.24
N ARG A 177 8.60 10.85 -27.47
CA ARG A 177 7.68 11.74 -28.22
C ARG A 177 6.31 11.84 -27.56
N LYS A 178 5.79 10.72 -27.02
CA LYS A 178 4.52 10.71 -26.26
C LYS A 178 4.66 11.55 -25.01
N ALA A 179 5.71 11.35 -24.20
CA ALA A 179 5.98 12.10 -22.98
C ALA A 179 6.08 13.62 -23.24
N GLU A 180 6.83 14.01 -24.28
CA GLU A 180 6.98 15.41 -24.66
C GLU A 180 5.64 16.04 -25.08
N LYS A 181 4.86 15.33 -25.89
CA LYS A 181 3.53 15.77 -26.32
C LYS A 181 2.59 15.97 -25.13
N ASP A 182 2.55 15.02 -24.21
CA ASP A 182 1.65 15.06 -23.07
C ASP A 182 2.11 16.11 -22.07
N PHE A 183 3.40 16.21 -21.79
CA PHE A 183 3.96 17.26 -20.95
C PHE A 183 3.58 18.65 -21.44
N LYS A 184 3.79 18.93 -22.73
CA LYS A 184 3.41 20.20 -23.35
C LYS A 184 1.90 20.45 -23.24
N LYS A 185 1.08 19.45 -23.59
CA LYS A 185 -0.40 19.54 -23.52
C LYS A 185 -0.87 19.88 -22.10
N ARG A 186 -0.28 19.24 -21.06
CA ARG A 186 -0.66 19.49 -19.66
C ARG A 186 -0.16 20.85 -19.19
N THR A 187 1.03 21.24 -19.59
CA THR A 187 1.59 22.55 -19.25
C THR A 187 0.74 23.70 -19.83
N GLU A 188 0.20 23.54 -21.04
CA GLU A 188 -0.69 24.52 -21.67
C GLU A 188 -2.09 24.56 -21.02
N LYS A 189 -2.59 23.43 -20.53
CA LYS A 189 -3.97 23.31 -19.98
C LYS A 189 -4.06 23.55 -18.47
N THR A 190 -2.96 23.62 -17.76
CA THR A 190 -2.91 23.81 -16.31
C THR A 190 -2.30 25.16 -15.98
N THR A 191 -2.90 25.92 -15.08
CA THR A 191 -2.37 27.24 -14.71
C THR A 191 -1.01 27.14 -14.01
N ALA A 192 -0.21 28.20 -14.06
CA ALA A 192 1.10 28.20 -13.42
C ALA A 192 1.02 27.93 -11.91
N GLU A 193 0.03 28.49 -11.24
CA GLU A 193 -0.21 28.30 -9.80
C GLU A 193 -0.52 26.83 -9.47
N GLN A 194 -1.40 26.20 -10.23
CA GLN A 194 -1.73 24.78 -10.04
C GLN A 194 -0.51 23.89 -10.27
N ARG A 195 0.29 24.16 -11.30
CA ARG A 195 1.48 23.35 -11.61
C ARG A 195 2.50 23.36 -10.48
N GLN A 196 2.64 24.44 -9.73
CA GLN A 196 3.56 24.54 -8.60
C GLN A 196 3.15 23.65 -7.41
N SER A 197 1.91 23.17 -7.36
CA SER A 197 1.44 22.23 -6.34
C SER A 197 1.40 20.78 -6.81
N ILE A 198 1.52 20.53 -8.12
CA ILE A 198 1.33 19.20 -8.73
C ILE A 198 2.68 18.60 -9.16
N THR A 199 2.92 17.36 -8.81
CA THR A 199 3.98 16.54 -9.42
C THR A 199 3.47 15.94 -10.72
N TYR A 200 4.17 16.21 -11.84
CA TYR A 200 3.90 15.56 -13.11
C TYR A 200 4.55 14.18 -13.16
N VAL A 201 3.79 13.13 -13.48
CA VAL A 201 4.30 11.77 -13.58
C VAL A 201 4.00 11.21 -14.97
N PHE A 202 5.03 10.66 -15.64
CA PHE A 202 4.86 9.94 -16.89
C PHE A 202 5.24 8.47 -16.72
N VAL A 203 4.41 7.55 -17.22
CA VAL A 203 4.64 6.11 -17.11
C VAL A 203 4.62 5.46 -18.48
N THR A 204 5.54 4.52 -18.71
CA THR A 204 5.55 3.71 -19.95
C THR A 204 5.93 2.26 -19.68
N LEU A 205 5.30 1.34 -20.41
CA LEU A 205 5.69 -0.07 -20.43
C LEU A 205 6.93 -0.36 -21.29
N ARG A 206 7.53 0.67 -21.88
CA ARG A 206 8.75 0.55 -22.70
C ARG A 206 9.98 0.79 -21.85
N ARG A 207 11.13 0.24 -22.25
CA ARG A 207 12.42 0.63 -21.69
C ARG A 207 12.85 1.98 -22.28
N TRP A 208 13.18 2.91 -21.40
CA TRP A 208 13.59 4.25 -21.83
C TRP A 208 14.92 4.67 -21.18
N GLN A 209 16.02 4.34 -21.83
CA GLN A 209 17.38 4.57 -21.29
C GLN A 209 17.68 6.01 -20.89
N THR A 210 17.10 6.99 -21.58
CA THR A 210 17.34 8.41 -21.34
C THR A 210 16.26 9.10 -20.52
N LYS A 211 15.39 8.35 -19.84
CA LYS A 211 14.25 8.88 -19.07
C LYS A 211 14.69 9.88 -17.98
N ASN A 212 15.78 9.56 -17.26
CA ASN A 212 16.26 10.41 -16.17
C ASN A 212 16.78 11.75 -16.72
N ALA A 213 17.54 11.73 -17.81
CA ALA A 213 18.00 12.94 -18.46
C ALA A 213 16.83 13.83 -18.95
N TRP A 214 15.78 13.20 -19.47
CA TRP A 214 14.57 13.93 -19.86
C TRP A 214 13.84 14.50 -18.64
N ALA A 215 13.67 13.72 -17.58
CA ALA A 215 13.04 14.20 -16.36
C ALA A 215 13.80 15.37 -15.73
N ASP A 216 15.14 15.28 -15.68
CA ASP A 216 16.00 16.34 -15.15
C ASP A 216 15.94 17.61 -16.01
N GLU A 217 15.88 17.47 -17.34
CA GLU A 217 15.64 18.60 -18.27
C GLU A 217 14.31 19.29 -17.92
N LYS A 218 13.23 18.53 -17.75
CA LYS A 218 11.92 19.07 -17.42
C LYS A 218 11.83 19.67 -16.02
N LYS A 219 12.57 19.14 -15.05
CA LYS A 219 12.69 19.77 -13.71
C LYS A 219 13.40 21.11 -13.77
N GLN A 220 14.43 21.24 -14.60
CA GLN A 220 15.14 22.52 -14.77
C GLN A 220 14.27 23.62 -15.36
N GLU A 221 13.23 23.28 -16.12
CA GLU A 221 12.25 24.25 -16.62
C GLU A 221 11.41 24.87 -15.48
N GLN A 222 11.38 24.27 -14.29
CA GLN A 222 10.64 24.72 -13.10
C GLN A 222 9.14 25.01 -13.35
N LEU A 223 8.56 24.34 -14.34
CA LEU A 223 7.15 24.51 -14.71
C LEU A 223 6.19 23.76 -13.78
N TRP A 224 6.66 22.68 -13.15
CA TRP A 224 5.90 21.83 -12.25
C TRP A 224 6.61 21.71 -10.89
N ARG A 225 5.87 21.34 -9.85
CA ARG A 225 6.46 21.06 -8.52
C ARG A 225 7.61 20.05 -8.59
N ASP A 226 7.40 18.96 -9.30
CA ASP A 226 8.39 17.92 -9.61
C ASP A 226 7.99 17.20 -10.89
N VAL A 227 8.92 16.48 -11.52
CA VAL A 227 8.67 15.65 -12.70
C VAL A 227 9.27 14.28 -12.47
N ARG A 228 8.45 13.22 -12.59
CA ARG A 228 8.89 11.83 -12.46
C ARG A 228 8.56 11.04 -13.71
N VAL A 229 9.41 10.05 -14.01
CA VAL A 229 9.21 9.14 -15.14
C VAL A 229 9.48 7.73 -14.69
N TYR A 230 8.53 6.84 -14.98
CA TYR A 230 8.67 5.42 -14.73
C TYR A 230 8.60 4.64 -16.04
N ASP A 231 9.60 3.80 -16.28
CA ASP A 231 9.66 2.91 -17.45
C ASP A 231 9.47 1.44 -17.04
N ALA A 232 9.57 0.52 -17.99
CA ALA A 232 9.40 -0.91 -17.71
C ALA A 232 10.32 -1.44 -16.61
N SER A 233 11.53 -0.88 -16.45
CA SER A 233 12.48 -1.33 -15.42
C SER A 233 12.10 -0.82 -14.02
N ASP A 234 11.50 0.36 -13.93
CA ASP A 234 10.96 0.85 -12.66
C ASP A 234 9.69 0.09 -12.28
N LEU A 235 8.83 -0.19 -13.25
CA LEU A 235 7.61 -0.97 -13.01
C LEU A 235 7.91 -2.41 -12.59
N GLU A 236 8.99 -3.04 -13.09
CA GLU A 236 9.49 -4.31 -12.58
C GLU A 236 9.79 -4.22 -11.08
N GLN A 237 10.57 -3.22 -10.64
CA GLN A 237 10.92 -3.01 -9.25
C GLN A 237 9.70 -2.65 -8.38
N TRP A 238 8.78 -1.87 -8.93
CA TRP A 238 7.54 -1.55 -8.22
C TRP A 238 6.66 -2.77 -8.02
N LEU A 239 6.54 -3.62 -9.05
CA LEU A 239 5.82 -4.89 -8.99
C LEU A 239 6.43 -5.87 -7.96
N GLU A 240 7.75 -5.85 -7.76
CA GLU A 240 8.40 -6.65 -6.71
C GLU A 240 7.85 -6.36 -5.31
N GLN A 241 7.32 -5.16 -5.09
CA GLN A 241 6.72 -4.71 -3.82
C GLN A 241 5.20 -4.90 -3.77
N SER A 242 4.57 -5.33 -4.86
CA SER A 242 3.12 -5.46 -4.98
C SER A 242 2.70 -6.88 -5.36
N LEU A 243 2.37 -7.70 -4.37
CA LEU A 243 1.80 -9.03 -4.64
C LEU A 243 0.48 -8.94 -5.42
N PRO A 244 -0.47 -8.02 -5.10
CA PRO A 244 -1.68 -7.84 -5.90
C PRO A 244 -1.39 -7.54 -7.38
N GLY A 245 -0.43 -6.67 -7.66
CA GLY A 245 -0.02 -6.36 -9.04
C GLY A 245 0.57 -7.56 -9.77
N GLN A 246 1.41 -8.35 -9.07
CA GLN A 246 1.98 -9.59 -9.64
C GLN A 246 0.89 -10.61 -9.97
N LEU A 247 -0.05 -10.83 -9.04
CA LEU A 247 -1.16 -11.78 -9.24
C LEU A 247 -2.08 -11.34 -10.37
N TRP A 248 -2.43 -10.07 -10.42
CA TRP A 248 -3.27 -9.53 -11.48
C TRP A 248 -2.65 -9.73 -12.88
N LEU A 249 -1.33 -9.47 -13.02
CA LEU A 249 -0.63 -9.73 -14.29
C LEU A 249 -0.50 -11.22 -14.59
N ALA A 250 -0.28 -12.06 -13.58
CA ALA A 250 -0.22 -13.50 -13.77
C ALA A 250 -1.56 -14.04 -14.25
N GLU A 251 -2.67 -13.58 -13.69
CA GLU A 251 -4.02 -13.92 -14.13
C GLU A 251 -4.26 -13.47 -15.58
N LEU A 252 -3.97 -12.19 -15.86
CA LEU A 252 -4.11 -11.62 -17.21
C LEU A 252 -3.34 -12.42 -18.28
N TRP A 253 -2.17 -12.93 -17.93
CA TRP A 253 -1.30 -13.70 -18.80
C TRP A 253 -1.46 -15.21 -18.66
N GLN A 254 -2.44 -15.66 -17.87
CA GLN A 254 -2.71 -17.08 -17.61
C GLN A 254 -1.47 -17.85 -17.10
N ARG A 255 -0.68 -17.19 -16.24
CA ARG A 255 0.50 -17.80 -15.61
C ARG A 255 0.13 -18.42 -14.24
N PRO A 256 0.83 -19.49 -13.81
CA PRO A 256 0.62 -20.10 -12.49
C PRO A 256 0.88 -19.09 -11.35
N THR A 257 0.00 -19.08 -10.35
CA THR A 257 0.05 -18.16 -9.19
C THR A 257 0.60 -18.81 -7.92
N LYS A 258 1.17 -20.02 -8.04
CA LYS A 258 1.80 -20.75 -6.91
C LYS A 258 0.89 -20.98 -5.71
N GLY A 259 -0.41 -21.19 -5.94
CA GLY A 259 -1.39 -21.45 -4.87
C GLY A 259 -1.90 -20.19 -4.16
N VAL A 260 -1.75 -19.03 -4.79
CA VAL A 260 -2.39 -17.79 -4.35
C VAL A 260 -3.44 -17.36 -5.37
N ARG A 261 -4.62 -16.98 -4.89
CA ARG A 261 -5.73 -16.52 -5.72
C ARG A 261 -6.27 -15.20 -5.19
N THR A 262 -6.83 -14.39 -6.07
CA THR A 262 -7.66 -13.24 -5.66
C THR A 262 -9.06 -13.71 -5.29
N LEU A 263 -9.76 -12.94 -4.46
CA LEU A 263 -11.18 -13.22 -4.18
C LEU A 263 -12.04 -13.17 -5.44
N SER A 264 -11.68 -12.31 -6.40
CA SER A 264 -12.37 -12.23 -7.70
C SER A 264 -12.25 -13.53 -8.49
N GLN A 265 -11.06 -14.15 -8.50
CA GLN A 265 -10.86 -15.47 -9.12
C GLN A 265 -11.71 -16.55 -8.44
N CYS A 266 -11.67 -16.60 -7.10
CA CYS A 266 -12.46 -17.58 -6.34
C CYS A 266 -13.97 -17.46 -6.65
N ARG A 267 -14.48 -16.24 -6.75
CA ARG A 267 -15.86 -15.98 -7.14
C ARG A 267 -16.19 -16.44 -8.55
N HIS A 268 -15.29 -16.13 -9.50
CA HIS A 268 -15.48 -16.52 -10.90
C HIS A 268 -15.48 -18.04 -11.07
N GLU A 269 -14.55 -18.73 -10.45
CA GLU A 269 -14.45 -20.18 -10.45
C GLU A 269 -15.70 -20.82 -9.83
N TRP A 270 -16.15 -20.31 -8.67
CA TRP A 270 -17.38 -20.79 -8.03
C TRP A 270 -18.62 -20.58 -8.92
N ALA A 271 -18.77 -19.39 -9.51
CA ALA A 271 -19.90 -19.11 -10.39
C ALA A 271 -19.92 -20.02 -11.62
N ALA A 272 -18.77 -20.42 -12.13
CA ALA A 272 -18.62 -21.31 -13.27
C ALA A 272 -18.91 -22.79 -12.97
N MET A 273 -19.07 -23.18 -11.69
CA MET A 273 -19.39 -24.57 -11.33
C MET A 273 -20.78 -25.01 -11.81
N THR A 274 -21.65 -24.07 -12.15
CA THR A 274 -23.01 -24.35 -12.67
C THR A 274 -23.19 -23.91 -14.10
N LYS A 275 -24.19 -24.52 -14.79
CA LYS A 275 -24.59 -24.13 -16.15
C LYS A 275 -26.11 -23.88 -16.15
N PRO A 276 -26.60 -22.65 -16.36
CA PRO A 276 -25.81 -21.43 -16.55
C PRO A 276 -24.99 -21.07 -15.31
N ALA A 277 -23.98 -20.22 -15.46
CA ALA A 277 -23.15 -19.74 -14.36
C ALA A 277 -24.01 -19.00 -13.33
N MET A 278 -23.63 -19.09 -12.04
CA MET A 278 -24.34 -18.42 -10.94
C MET A 278 -24.37 -16.91 -11.17
N SER A 279 -25.54 -16.32 -10.90
CA SER A 279 -25.74 -14.87 -11.00
C SER A 279 -24.87 -14.10 -10.02
N ASN A 280 -24.45 -12.91 -10.45
CA ASN A 280 -23.71 -11.98 -9.59
C ASN A 280 -24.51 -11.51 -8.35
N CYS A 281 -25.85 -11.51 -8.43
CA CYS A 281 -26.74 -11.11 -7.34
C CYS A 281 -27.16 -12.28 -6.41
N PHE A 282 -26.54 -13.44 -6.54
CA PHE A 282 -26.92 -14.62 -5.72
C PHE A 282 -26.81 -14.36 -4.20
N PHE A 283 -25.86 -13.54 -3.79
CA PHE A 283 -25.61 -13.23 -2.39
C PHE A 283 -26.13 -11.86 -1.94
N ASP A 284 -26.78 -11.06 -2.80
CA ASP A 284 -27.06 -9.64 -2.53
C ASP A 284 -27.75 -9.38 -1.17
N ASP A 285 -28.77 -10.16 -0.82
CA ASP A 285 -29.50 -10.01 0.46
C ASP A 285 -28.57 -10.27 1.66
N ARG A 286 -27.72 -11.28 1.56
CA ARG A 286 -26.77 -11.66 2.63
C ARG A 286 -25.61 -10.70 2.72
N VAL A 287 -25.11 -10.25 1.59
CA VAL A 287 -24.05 -9.24 1.53
C VAL A 287 -24.54 -7.95 2.18
N THR A 288 -25.74 -7.46 1.85
CA THR A 288 -26.34 -6.27 2.46
C THR A 288 -26.44 -6.39 3.99
N LEU A 289 -26.73 -7.59 4.50
CA LEU A 289 -26.87 -7.84 5.94
C LEU A 289 -25.52 -7.82 6.68
N HIS A 290 -24.45 -8.36 6.10
CA HIS A 290 -23.18 -8.63 6.79
C HIS A 290 -22.02 -7.72 6.38
N HIS A 291 -22.21 -6.87 5.36
CA HIS A 291 -21.16 -5.98 4.86
C HIS A 291 -20.62 -5.04 5.95
N ALA A 292 -21.52 -4.45 6.75
CA ALA A 292 -21.10 -3.52 7.80
C ALA A 292 -20.27 -4.21 8.90
N ASP A 293 -20.67 -5.42 9.31
CA ASP A 293 -19.96 -6.19 10.34
C ASP A 293 -18.56 -6.58 9.88
N PHE A 294 -18.42 -6.98 8.61
CA PHE A 294 -17.14 -7.31 8.02
C PHE A 294 -16.22 -6.08 7.95
N LEU A 295 -16.75 -4.92 7.53
CA LEU A 295 -15.96 -3.69 7.46
C LEU A 295 -15.50 -3.22 8.84
N LEU A 296 -16.35 -3.32 9.86
CA LEU A 296 -16.00 -2.98 11.24
C LEU A 296 -14.88 -3.89 11.75
N TRP A 297 -14.96 -5.20 11.50
CA TRP A 297 -13.92 -6.13 11.86
C TRP A 297 -12.60 -5.83 11.14
N LEU A 298 -12.65 -5.56 9.83
CA LEU A 298 -11.46 -5.26 9.03
C LEU A 298 -10.76 -3.97 9.47
N GLN A 299 -11.51 -2.98 9.96
CA GLN A 299 -10.97 -1.72 10.48
C GLN A 299 -10.50 -1.80 11.93
N ASP A 300 -10.89 -2.85 12.65
CA ASP A 300 -10.48 -3.07 14.02
C ASP A 300 -9.08 -3.70 14.10
N GLU A 301 -8.06 -2.83 14.11
CA GLU A 301 -6.66 -3.25 14.31
C GLU A 301 -6.43 -4.02 15.62
N THR A 302 -7.42 -4.10 16.51
CA THR A 302 -7.36 -4.79 17.80
C THR A 302 -8.14 -6.10 17.79
N ALA A 303 -8.75 -6.48 16.68
CA ALA A 303 -9.50 -7.72 16.55
C ALA A 303 -8.58 -8.93 16.81
N ASP A 304 -8.69 -9.49 18.01
CA ASP A 304 -7.96 -10.71 18.40
C ASP A 304 -8.68 -11.99 17.93
N GLN A 305 -9.89 -11.84 17.39
CA GLN A 305 -10.73 -12.95 16.95
C GLN A 305 -10.84 -12.95 15.42
N PRO A 306 -10.76 -14.13 14.78
CA PRO A 306 -10.97 -14.24 13.35
C PRO A 306 -12.43 -13.92 12.99
N PHE A 307 -12.64 -13.34 11.81
CA PHE A 307 -13.98 -13.24 11.24
C PHE A 307 -14.39 -14.61 10.70
N VAL A 308 -15.45 -15.20 11.25
CA VAL A 308 -15.89 -16.54 10.90
C VAL A 308 -17.07 -16.47 9.94
N ILE A 309 -16.97 -17.13 8.82
CA ILE A 309 -18.02 -17.27 7.81
C ILE A 309 -18.47 -18.74 7.77
N GLU A 310 -19.69 -19.02 8.17
CA GLU A 310 -20.26 -20.35 8.10
C GLU A 310 -20.97 -20.54 6.75
N THR A 311 -20.52 -21.51 5.98
CA THR A 311 -21.06 -21.85 4.66
C THR A 311 -21.01 -23.36 4.41
N GLU A 312 -21.78 -23.85 3.43
CA GLU A 312 -21.76 -25.27 3.07
C GLU A 312 -20.44 -25.71 2.44
N THR A 313 -19.77 -24.82 1.69
CA THR A 313 -18.47 -25.11 1.05
C THR A 313 -17.55 -23.90 1.19
N ILE A 314 -16.25 -24.15 1.19
CA ILE A 314 -15.20 -23.11 1.22
C ILE A 314 -15.35 -22.17 0.02
N GLU A 315 -15.64 -22.72 -1.16
CA GLU A 315 -15.78 -21.96 -2.40
C GLU A 315 -16.95 -20.99 -2.33
N ALA A 316 -18.08 -21.41 -1.76
CA ALA A 316 -19.24 -20.53 -1.54
C ALA A 316 -18.92 -19.42 -0.53
N GLY A 317 -18.16 -19.73 0.52
CA GLY A 317 -17.70 -18.76 1.50
C GLY A 317 -16.77 -17.70 0.89
N LEU A 318 -15.81 -18.13 0.07
CA LEU A 318 -14.91 -17.22 -0.65
C LEU A 318 -15.66 -16.37 -1.69
N ALA A 319 -16.63 -16.96 -2.40
CA ALA A 319 -17.46 -16.22 -3.35
C ALA A 319 -18.34 -15.18 -2.65
N PHE A 320 -18.92 -15.52 -1.49
CA PHE A 320 -19.65 -14.58 -0.65
C PHE A 320 -18.74 -13.43 -0.18
N LEU A 321 -17.56 -13.74 0.36
CA LEU A 321 -16.60 -12.74 0.82
C LEU A 321 -16.19 -11.80 -0.32
N ALA A 322 -15.97 -12.33 -1.52
CA ALA A 322 -15.69 -11.53 -2.71
C ALA A 322 -16.82 -10.53 -3.02
N CYS A 323 -18.09 -10.94 -2.86
CA CYS A 323 -19.24 -10.05 -3.03
C CYS A 323 -19.30 -8.97 -1.95
N VAL A 324 -19.04 -9.32 -0.68
CA VAL A 324 -18.97 -8.37 0.44
C VAL A 324 -17.91 -7.29 0.17
N VAL A 325 -16.71 -7.71 -0.21
CA VAL A 325 -15.60 -6.80 -0.47
C VAL A 325 -15.86 -5.92 -1.70
N THR A 326 -16.53 -6.43 -2.73
CA THR A 326 -16.85 -5.63 -3.93
C THR A 326 -17.82 -4.48 -3.64
N GLN A 327 -18.64 -4.55 -2.59
CA GLN A 327 -19.49 -3.44 -2.17
C GLN A 327 -18.75 -2.36 -1.38
N THR A 328 -17.49 -2.60 -1.00
CA THR A 328 -16.69 -1.56 -0.34
C THR A 328 -16.29 -0.49 -1.35
N THR A 329 -16.46 0.76 -0.99
CA THR A 329 -16.01 1.90 -1.82
C THR A 329 -14.49 2.06 -1.83
N ASN A 330 -13.79 1.36 -0.93
CA ASN A 330 -12.34 1.39 -0.84
C ASN A 330 -11.73 0.25 -1.68
N SER A 331 -11.26 0.57 -2.89
CA SER A 331 -10.63 -0.39 -3.80
C SER A 331 -9.35 -1.01 -3.22
N GLY A 332 -8.67 -0.34 -2.28
CA GLY A 332 -7.49 -0.88 -1.61
C GLY A 332 -7.77 -2.15 -0.80
N VAL A 333 -8.98 -2.26 -0.22
CA VAL A 333 -9.42 -3.49 0.48
C VAL A 333 -9.62 -4.65 -0.51
N GLN A 334 -10.21 -4.37 -1.68
CA GLN A 334 -10.44 -5.41 -2.69
C GLN A 334 -9.12 -5.98 -3.22
N ASP A 335 -8.14 -5.12 -3.47
CA ASP A 335 -6.85 -5.49 -4.02
C ASP A 335 -5.89 -6.09 -2.96
N GLY A 336 -6.15 -5.86 -1.67
CA GLY A 336 -5.32 -6.32 -0.54
C GLY A 336 -5.63 -7.73 -0.03
N LEU A 337 -6.80 -8.29 -0.36
CA LEU A 337 -7.24 -9.60 0.14
C LEU A 337 -6.83 -10.73 -0.80
N MET A 338 -6.07 -11.69 -0.26
CA MET A 338 -5.54 -12.84 -0.99
C MET A 338 -5.99 -14.15 -0.34
N VAL A 339 -6.18 -15.16 -1.16
CA VAL A 339 -6.51 -16.53 -0.74
C VAL A 339 -5.30 -17.41 -0.98
N PHE A 340 -4.87 -18.11 0.06
CA PHE A 340 -3.76 -19.06 0.00
C PHE A 340 -4.34 -20.48 0.05
N ASP A 341 -4.09 -21.26 -1.00
CA ASP A 341 -4.61 -22.62 -1.11
C ASP A 341 -3.90 -23.60 -0.17
N THR A 342 -2.67 -23.26 0.25
CA THR A 342 -1.87 -24.10 1.15
C THR A 342 -1.11 -23.26 2.18
N PRO A 343 -0.84 -23.81 3.39
CA PRO A 343 0.00 -23.16 4.39
C PRO A 343 1.41 -22.84 3.91
N GLU A 344 1.95 -23.63 2.98
CA GLU A 344 3.28 -23.44 2.41
C GLU A 344 3.33 -22.19 1.53
N ALA A 345 2.25 -21.90 0.79
CA ALA A 345 2.14 -20.66 -0.01
C ALA A 345 2.18 -19.43 0.91
N LEU A 346 1.42 -19.43 2.01
CA LEU A 346 1.43 -18.37 3.02
C LEU A 346 2.79 -18.24 3.71
N THR A 347 3.40 -19.37 4.11
CA THR A 347 4.72 -19.37 4.76
C THR A 347 5.81 -18.85 3.82
N SER A 348 5.75 -19.20 2.53
CA SER A 348 6.66 -18.71 1.50
C SER A 348 6.60 -17.18 1.35
N LEU A 349 5.40 -16.59 1.46
CA LEU A 349 5.22 -15.15 1.47
C LEU A 349 5.70 -14.52 2.78
N GLY A 350 5.28 -15.07 3.93
CA GLY A 350 5.58 -14.53 5.26
C GLY A 350 7.06 -14.56 5.62
N SER A 351 7.84 -15.47 5.04
CA SER A 351 9.30 -15.48 5.23
C SER A 351 9.99 -14.30 4.55
N GLY A 352 9.31 -13.61 3.66
CA GLY A 352 9.81 -12.53 2.84
C GLY A 352 9.28 -11.13 3.19
N HIS A 353 8.11 -10.99 3.79
CA HIS A 353 7.48 -9.71 4.08
C HIS A 353 7.20 -9.57 5.58
N ALA A 354 7.97 -8.69 6.26
CA ALA A 354 7.79 -8.43 7.69
C ALA A 354 6.46 -7.73 8.04
N ASP A 355 5.78 -7.16 7.05
CA ASP A 355 4.57 -6.35 7.21
C ASP A 355 3.28 -7.11 6.77
N PHE A 356 3.39 -8.38 6.44
CA PHE A 356 2.23 -9.19 6.09
C PHE A 356 1.54 -9.70 7.37
N VAL A 357 0.36 -9.17 7.65
CA VAL A 357 -0.52 -9.65 8.73
C VAL A 357 -1.52 -10.61 8.08
N GLY A 358 -1.34 -11.90 8.32
CA GLY A 358 -2.24 -12.97 7.85
C GLY A 358 -3.44 -13.11 8.75
#